data_1a607472e90477ca76ee0ae6160fb7d1
#
_entry.id   1a607472e90477ca76ee0ae6160fb7d1
#
_cell.length_a   1.000
_cell.length_b   1.000
_cell.length_c   1.000
_cell.angle_alpha   90.00
_cell.angle_beta   90.00
_cell.angle_gamma   90.00
#
_symmetry.space_group_name_H-M   'P 1'
#
loop_
_entity.id
_entity.type
_entity.pdbx_description
1 polymer ?
#
loop_
_entity_poly.entity_id
_entity_poly.type
_entity_poly.pdbx_seq_one_letter_code
_entity_poly.pdbx_strand_id
1 'polypeptide(L)'
;METSSSIDPPILLHTLTPQTLLLATDSSALHLYDLRANSTVPSSKPQQTHHPHDDYVTSLTPLPPTDTSTSGTSKQWVSTGGTTVAVTDLRRGVLVKSEDQGEELLSSVIVEGKLVVGGEKGGLRLWQVGVWDDNEETVTVGKGASADVLAMVPEGVGKGRMLAVGMDDGVVRFVGMGGKRAKVLGFEVRHDDVEGVLGLGFEVGGRMCSGGGAVVKVWEESLASGGGVGAEEEEEEDIAVRGKLGNGSDSDEGEDDDGDGDVSSGEEKPRKRKKRKRNKGKSNGEAQQVTAFKGMD
;
A
#
# COMPACT_ATOMS: atom_id res chain seq x y z
N MET A 1 -2.68 5.47 49.39
CA MET A 1 -1.97 5.25 48.11
C MET A 1 -3.04 5.14 47.04
N GLU A 2 -3.32 6.24 46.36
CA GLU A 2 -4.21 6.23 45.18
C GLU A 2 -3.41 5.61 44.04
N THR A 3 -3.76 4.41 43.63
CA THR A 3 -3.34 3.86 42.34
C THR A 3 -4.10 4.65 41.29
N SER A 4 -3.46 5.67 40.70
CA SER A 4 -3.95 6.22 39.45
C SER A 4 -3.98 5.08 38.45
N SER A 5 -5.17 4.55 38.18
CA SER A 5 -5.34 3.68 37.03
C SER A 5 -4.98 4.53 35.78
N SER A 6 -3.78 4.34 35.24
CA SER A 6 -3.47 4.90 33.96
C SER A 6 -4.52 4.38 32.98
N ILE A 7 -5.27 5.30 32.42
CA ILE A 7 -6.23 4.97 31.36
C ILE A 7 -5.39 4.45 30.21
N ASP A 8 -5.66 3.21 29.80
CA ASP A 8 -5.02 2.61 28.63
C ASP A 8 -5.54 3.33 27.35
N PRO A 9 -4.70 4.07 26.61
CA PRO A 9 -5.15 4.92 25.53
C PRO A 9 -5.84 4.13 24.42
N PRO A 10 -7.00 4.57 23.92
CA PRO A 10 -7.63 3.97 22.76
C PRO A 10 -6.87 4.31 21.47
N ILE A 11 -6.65 3.33 20.61
CA ILE A 11 -5.99 3.50 19.30
C ILE A 11 -7.01 3.32 18.17
N LEU A 12 -7.77 2.22 18.19
CA LEU A 12 -8.73 1.90 17.13
C LEU A 12 -10.10 1.59 17.72
N LEU A 13 -11.14 2.05 17.05
CA LEU A 13 -12.53 1.81 17.41
C LEU A 13 -13.34 1.32 16.22
N HIS A 14 -14.01 0.18 16.38
CA HIS A 14 -14.94 -0.35 15.39
C HIS A 14 -16.32 -0.59 15.98
N THR A 15 -17.36 -0.15 15.27
CA THR A 15 -18.75 -0.46 15.60
C THR A 15 -19.12 -1.79 14.95
N LEU A 16 -19.35 -2.83 15.75
CA LEU A 16 -19.78 -4.14 15.27
C LEU A 16 -21.28 -4.19 14.98
N THR A 17 -22.04 -3.58 15.88
CA THR A 17 -23.50 -3.39 15.78
C THR A 17 -23.83 -2.05 16.43
N PRO A 18 -25.04 -1.51 16.30
CA PRO A 18 -25.44 -0.29 17.02
C PRO A 18 -25.26 -0.35 18.56
N GLN A 19 -25.07 -1.57 19.09
CA GLN A 19 -24.96 -1.79 20.54
C GLN A 19 -23.64 -2.43 20.95
N THR A 20 -22.73 -2.70 20.03
CA THR A 20 -21.48 -3.42 20.34
C THR A 20 -20.30 -2.74 19.72
N LEU A 21 -19.29 -2.42 20.51
CA LEU A 21 -18.04 -1.79 20.09
C LEU A 21 -16.86 -2.72 20.31
N LEU A 22 -15.91 -2.68 19.39
CA LEU A 22 -14.58 -3.26 19.53
C LEU A 22 -13.57 -2.14 19.63
N LEU A 23 -12.81 -2.09 20.71
CA LEU A 23 -11.81 -1.09 21.01
C LEU A 23 -10.44 -1.75 21.13
N ALA A 24 -9.46 -1.26 20.38
CA ALA A 24 -8.07 -1.59 20.58
C ALA A 24 -7.36 -0.49 21.36
N THR A 25 -6.45 -0.88 22.23
CA THR A 25 -5.70 0.03 23.10
C THR A 25 -4.20 -0.14 22.94
N ASP A 26 -3.46 0.81 23.49
CA ASP A 26 -1.99 0.89 23.43
C ASP A 26 -1.31 -0.32 24.11
N SER A 27 -1.94 -0.94 25.09
CA SER A 27 -1.46 -2.15 25.76
C SER A 27 -1.73 -3.46 24.99
N SER A 28 -2.01 -3.42 23.70
CA SER A 28 -2.43 -4.55 22.86
C SER A 28 -3.81 -5.13 23.16
N ALA A 29 -4.58 -4.56 24.09
CA ALA A 29 -5.86 -5.12 24.45
C ALA A 29 -6.93 -4.83 23.40
N LEU A 30 -7.69 -5.87 23.04
CA LEU A 30 -8.94 -5.78 22.30
C LEU A 30 -10.11 -5.93 23.26
N HIS A 31 -10.84 -4.86 23.49
CA HIS A 31 -11.99 -4.82 24.38
C HIS A 31 -13.30 -4.86 23.61
N LEU A 32 -14.15 -5.78 23.97
CA LEU A 32 -15.53 -5.87 23.49
C LEU A 32 -16.48 -5.23 24.49
N TYR A 33 -17.22 -4.21 24.07
CA TYR A 33 -18.24 -3.51 24.86
C TYR A 33 -19.64 -3.78 24.35
N ASP A 34 -20.58 -4.13 25.25
CA ASP A 34 -22.02 -4.13 24.98
C ASP A 34 -22.66 -2.88 25.59
N LEU A 35 -23.13 -1.98 24.74
CA LEU A 35 -23.72 -0.71 25.15
C LEU A 35 -25.13 -0.85 25.75
N ARG A 36 -25.73 -2.05 25.65
CA ARG A 36 -27.04 -2.33 26.27
C ARG A 36 -26.95 -2.63 27.75
N ALA A 37 -25.76 -3.00 28.21
CA ALA A 37 -25.58 -3.63 29.52
C ALA A 37 -25.88 -2.71 30.72
N ASN A 38 -26.08 -1.38 30.52
CA ASN A 38 -26.53 -0.51 31.61
C ASN A 38 -27.15 0.79 31.09
N SER A 39 -28.46 0.93 31.31
CA SER A 39 -29.20 2.12 30.93
C SER A 39 -28.93 3.37 31.79
N THR A 40 -28.22 3.25 32.91
CA THR A 40 -28.00 4.33 33.86
C THR A 40 -26.55 4.75 34.02
N VAL A 41 -25.58 3.86 33.80
CA VAL A 41 -24.15 4.16 33.80
C VAL A 41 -23.51 3.29 32.72
N PRO A 42 -22.77 3.85 31.73
CA PRO A 42 -21.99 3.04 30.80
C PRO A 42 -21.10 2.11 31.62
N SER A 43 -21.20 0.81 31.40
CA SER A 43 -20.30 -0.14 32.07
C SER A 43 -18.89 0.21 31.60
N SER A 44 -18.08 0.71 32.51
CA SER A 44 -16.66 1.00 32.27
C SER A 44 -15.84 -0.28 32.05
N LYS A 45 -16.49 -1.46 32.18
CA LYS A 45 -15.83 -2.75 32.04
C LYS A 45 -16.19 -3.39 30.70
N PRO A 46 -15.20 -3.83 29.94
CA PRO A 46 -15.45 -4.59 28.72
C PRO A 46 -16.11 -5.93 29.05
N GLN A 47 -16.95 -6.40 28.14
CA GLN A 47 -17.56 -7.73 28.23
C GLN A 47 -16.51 -8.83 28.09
N GLN A 48 -15.56 -8.60 27.20
CA GLN A 48 -14.41 -9.48 26.96
C GLN A 48 -13.17 -8.65 26.64
N THR A 49 -12.00 -9.21 26.95
CA THR A 49 -10.69 -8.63 26.62
C THR A 49 -9.79 -9.72 26.09
N HIS A 50 -9.11 -9.43 24.98
CA HIS A 50 -8.14 -10.31 24.35
C HIS A 50 -6.83 -9.56 24.14
N HIS A 51 -5.69 -10.26 24.16
CA HIS A 51 -4.36 -9.70 23.91
C HIS A 51 -3.73 -10.47 22.75
N PRO A 52 -3.96 -10.02 21.49
CA PRO A 52 -3.46 -10.72 20.31
C PRO A 52 -1.96 -10.54 20.07
N HIS A 53 -1.37 -9.46 20.54
CA HIS A 53 0.03 -9.09 20.32
C HIS A 53 0.73 -8.76 21.63
N ASP A 54 2.04 -8.66 21.57
CA ASP A 54 2.89 -8.21 22.68
C ASP A 54 3.11 -6.68 22.64
N ASP A 55 2.69 -6.03 21.55
CA ASP A 55 2.76 -4.60 21.28
C ASP A 55 1.37 -4.07 20.91
N TYR A 56 1.21 -2.74 20.75
CA TYR A 56 -0.08 -2.12 20.41
C TYR A 56 -0.62 -2.63 19.06
N VAL A 57 -1.92 -2.54 18.89
CA VAL A 57 -2.62 -2.95 17.68
C VAL A 57 -2.59 -1.83 16.66
N THR A 58 -1.94 -2.05 15.53
CA THR A 58 -1.79 -1.06 14.44
C THR A 58 -2.99 -1.04 13.50
N SER A 59 -3.59 -2.20 13.22
CA SER A 59 -4.79 -2.29 12.38
C SER A 59 -5.74 -3.40 12.80
N LEU A 60 -7.01 -3.24 12.43
CA LEU A 60 -8.09 -4.21 12.66
C LEU A 60 -8.93 -4.38 11.40
N THR A 61 -9.02 -5.61 10.91
CA THR A 61 -9.80 -5.95 9.72
C THR A 61 -10.76 -7.11 9.99
N PRO A 62 -12.07 -6.95 9.73
CA PRO A 62 -13.03 -8.03 9.92
C PRO A 62 -12.80 -9.14 8.88
N LEU A 63 -12.77 -10.39 9.32
CA LEU A 63 -12.89 -11.52 8.42
C LEU A 63 -14.34 -11.65 7.93
N PRO A 64 -14.57 -11.93 6.65
CA PRO A 64 -15.92 -12.15 6.15
C PRO A 64 -16.66 -13.21 7.00
N PRO A 65 -17.95 -13.01 7.31
CA PRO A 65 -18.73 -14.02 8.00
C PRO A 65 -18.77 -15.30 7.17
N THR A 66 -18.64 -16.45 7.82
CA THR A 66 -18.79 -17.74 7.14
C THR A 66 -20.25 -17.95 6.70
N ASP A 67 -20.49 -18.74 5.66
CA ASP A 67 -21.84 -19.04 5.13
C ASP A 67 -22.81 -19.61 6.18
N THR A 68 -22.26 -20.19 7.26
CA THR A 68 -23.02 -20.68 8.40
C THR A 68 -23.35 -19.62 9.45
N SER A 69 -22.88 -18.38 9.27
CA SER A 69 -23.11 -17.28 10.23
C SER A 69 -24.50 -16.70 10.04
N THR A 70 -25.39 -16.93 11.00
CA THR A 70 -26.76 -16.39 11.01
C THR A 70 -26.85 -14.93 11.45
N SER A 71 -25.77 -14.36 12.01
CA SER A 71 -25.79 -13.01 12.58
C SER A 71 -25.43 -11.90 11.57
N GLY A 72 -24.90 -12.25 10.42
CA GLY A 72 -24.44 -11.29 9.40
C GLY A 72 -23.24 -10.41 9.84
N THR A 73 -22.74 -10.58 11.06
CA THR A 73 -21.60 -9.83 11.59
C THR A 73 -20.36 -10.69 11.69
N SER A 74 -19.21 -10.10 11.40
CA SER A 74 -17.91 -10.76 11.56
C SER A 74 -17.64 -11.03 13.03
N LYS A 75 -17.34 -12.29 13.35
CA LYS A 75 -16.96 -12.73 14.70
C LYS A 75 -15.48 -12.94 14.85
N GLN A 76 -14.78 -13.05 13.75
CA GLN A 76 -13.33 -13.18 13.68
C GLN A 76 -12.73 -11.92 13.06
N TRP A 77 -11.66 -11.47 13.66
CA TRP A 77 -10.96 -10.27 13.26
C TRP A 77 -9.48 -10.55 13.11
N VAL A 78 -8.90 -10.00 12.06
CA VAL A 78 -7.45 -9.95 11.90
C VAL A 78 -6.96 -8.65 12.51
N SER A 79 -5.92 -8.74 13.30
CA SER A 79 -5.17 -7.59 13.82
C SER A 79 -3.71 -7.67 13.43
N THR A 80 -3.09 -6.51 13.22
CA THR A 80 -1.64 -6.36 13.16
C THR A 80 -1.16 -5.68 14.42
N GLY A 81 0.04 -5.99 14.86
CA GLY A 81 0.67 -5.38 16.02
C GLY A 81 2.13 -5.80 16.11
N GLY A 82 3.02 -4.81 16.24
CA GLY A 82 4.46 -5.03 16.06
C GLY A 82 4.74 -5.73 14.75
N THR A 83 5.40 -6.87 14.79
CA THR A 83 5.84 -7.62 13.59
C THR A 83 4.93 -8.81 13.24
N THR A 84 3.74 -8.90 13.82
CA THR A 84 2.89 -10.11 13.70
C THR A 84 1.46 -9.81 13.26
N VAL A 85 0.85 -10.79 12.62
CA VAL A 85 -0.59 -10.86 12.32
C VAL A 85 -1.24 -11.83 13.30
N ALA A 86 -2.41 -11.50 13.84
CA ALA A 86 -3.17 -12.39 14.68
C ALA A 86 -4.65 -12.46 14.26
N VAL A 87 -5.25 -13.61 14.42
CA VAL A 87 -6.70 -13.81 14.23
C VAL A 87 -7.35 -14.05 15.58
N THR A 88 -8.32 -13.20 15.91
CA THR A 88 -9.06 -13.27 17.17
C THR A 88 -10.53 -13.54 16.89
N ASP A 89 -11.09 -14.61 17.48
CA ASP A 89 -12.53 -14.79 17.58
C ASP A 89 -13.02 -14.08 18.84
N LEU A 90 -13.91 -13.12 18.67
CA LEU A 90 -14.39 -12.26 19.75
C LEU A 90 -15.07 -13.03 20.92
N ARG A 91 -15.39 -14.32 20.74
CA ARG A 91 -16.00 -15.17 21.75
C ARG A 91 -15.03 -16.18 22.36
N ARG A 92 -13.98 -16.55 21.62
CA ARG A 92 -13.06 -17.64 21.97
C ARG A 92 -11.67 -17.15 22.36
N GLY A 93 -11.29 -15.94 21.90
CA GLY A 93 -9.96 -15.39 22.05
C GLY A 93 -9.09 -15.52 20.82
N VAL A 94 -7.79 -15.34 21.00
CA VAL A 94 -6.80 -15.45 19.92
C VAL A 94 -6.74 -16.88 19.41
N LEU A 95 -6.98 -17.08 18.13
CA LEU A 95 -7.00 -18.38 17.49
C LEU A 95 -5.62 -18.77 16.93
N VAL A 96 -4.94 -17.81 16.31
CA VAL A 96 -3.66 -18.01 15.67
C VAL A 96 -2.89 -16.69 15.60
N LYS A 97 -1.57 -16.78 15.61
CA LYS A 97 -0.62 -15.68 15.42
C LYS A 97 0.40 -16.12 14.37
N SER A 98 0.77 -15.22 13.46
CA SER A 98 1.79 -15.49 12.44
C SER A 98 3.19 -15.58 13.05
N GLU A 99 4.15 -16.01 12.25
CA GLU A 99 5.56 -15.82 12.53
C GLU A 99 5.92 -14.32 12.51
N ASP A 100 7.08 -14.00 13.09
CA ASP A 100 7.67 -12.65 13.07
C ASP A 100 8.05 -12.26 11.64
N GLN A 101 7.52 -11.15 11.16
CA GLN A 101 7.74 -10.68 9.79
C GLN A 101 8.98 -9.79 9.63
N GLY A 102 9.70 -9.51 10.71
CA GLY A 102 10.97 -8.77 10.70
C GLY A 102 10.85 -7.28 10.38
N GLU A 103 9.63 -6.74 10.38
CA GLU A 103 9.31 -5.32 10.26
C GLU A 103 7.95 -5.03 10.89
N GLU A 104 7.72 -3.78 11.26
CA GLU A 104 6.44 -3.35 11.81
C GLU A 104 5.35 -3.40 10.73
N LEU A 105 4.19 -3.95 11.10
CA LEU A 105 3.01 -4.08 10.26
C LEU A 105 2.01 -3.01 10.65
N LEU A 106 1.63 -2.12 9.72
CA LEU A 106 0.94 -0.86 10.03
C LEU A 106 -0.53 -0.87 9.63
N SER A 107 -0.86 -1.48 8.53
CA SER A 107 -2.20 -1.43 7.94
C SER A 107 -2.63 -2.79 7.39
N SER A 108 -3.94 -3.02 7.32
CA SER A 108 -4.44 -4.28 6.76
C SER A 108 -5.78 -4.12 6.05
N VAL A 109 -6.01 -4.95 5.03
CA VAL A 109 -7.28 -5.03 4.31
C VAL A 109 -7.46 -6.43 3.72
N ILE A 110 -8.70 -6.88 3.57
CA ILE A 110 -9.02 -8.14 2.88
C ILE A 110 -9.47 -7.86 1.46
N VAL A 111 -8.82 -8.53 0.52
CA VAL A 111 -9.08 -8.44 -0.92
C VAL A 111 -9.19 -9.84 -1.48
N GLU A 112 -10.36 -10.24 -1.97
CA GLU A 112 -10.58 -11.53 -2.66
C GLU A 112 -10.07 -12.77 -1.91
N GLY A 113 -10.30 -12.80 -0.60
CA GLY A 113 -9.85 -13.93 0.22
C GLY A 113 -8.36 -13.92 0.53
N LYS A 114 -7.66 -12.81 0.23
CA LYS A 114 -6.31 -12.53 0.69
C LYS A 114 -6.33 -11.40 1.70
N LEU A 115 -5.56 -11.55 2.76
CA LEU A 115 -5.17 -10.45 3.64
C LEU A 115 -3.98 -9.75 3.01
N VAL A 116 -4.07 -8.43 2.85
CA VAL A 116 -2.97 -7.57 2.43
C VAL A 116 -2.59 -6.70 3.61
N VAL A 117 -1.32 -6.67 3.94
CA VAL A 117 -0.77 -5.93 5.09
C VAL A 117 0.34 -5.01 4.60
N GLY A 118 0.27 -3.74 4.99
CA GLY A 118 1.30 -2.74 4.75
C GLY A 118 2.35 -2.75 5.85
N GLY A 119 3.62 -2.67 5.47
CA GLY A 119 4.76 -2.67 6.38
C GLY A 119 5.52 -1.36 6.40
N GLU A 120 6.32 -1.15 7.44
CA GLU A 120 7.18 0.03 7.67
C GLU A 120 8.18 0.28 6.53
N LYS A 121 8.65 -0.80 5.86
CA LYS A 121 9.65 -0.68 4.77
C LYS A 121 9.04 -0.48 3.39
N GLY A 122 7.72 -0.21 3.29
CA GLY A 122 7.00 0.05 2.05
C GLY A 122 6.70 -1.19 1.23
N GLY A 123 6.66 -2.34 1.88
CA GLY A 123 6.21 -3.60 1.33
C GLY A 123 4.74 -3.87 1.65
N LEU A 124 4.06 -4.52 0.73
CA LEU A 124 2.81 -5.21 1.01
C LEU A 124 3.07 -6.70 1.13
N ARG A 125 2.60 -7.30 2.20
CA ARG A 125 2.64 -8.75 2.42
C ARG A 125 1.24 -9.32 2.25
N LEU A 126 1.14 -10.46 1.58
CA LEU A 126 -0.14 -11.06 1.24
C LEU A 126 -0.23 -12.46 1.85
N TRP A 127 -1.28 -12.72 2.62
CA TRP A 127 -1.62 -14.04 3.14
C TRP A 127 -2.88 -14.56 2.47
N GLN A 128 -2.95 -15.87 2.25
CA GLN A 128 -4.21 -16.52 1.94
C GLN A 128 -5.06 -16.60 3.21
N VAL A 129 -6.29 -16.11 3.18
CA VAL A 129 -7.20 -16.22 4.33
C VAL A 129 -7.39 -17.69 4.70
N GLY A 130 -7.09 -18.01 5.96
CA GLY A 130 -7.09 -19.38 6.48
C GLY A 130 -5.71 -20.02 6.60
N VAL A 131 -4.67 -19.45 5.99
CA VAL A 131 -3.27 -19.86 6.13
C VAL A 131 -2.50 -18.67 6.70
N TRP A 132 -2.12 -18.77 7.97
CA TRP A 132 -1.68 -17.60 8.75
C TRP A 132 -0.21 -17.66 9.18
N ASP A 133 0.47 -18.77 8.95
CA ASP A 133 1.84 -18.98 9.44
C ASP A 133 2.81 -17.96 8.83
N ASP A 134 2.82 -17.85 7.50
CA ASP A 134 3.67 -16.91 6.77
C ASP A 134 2.96 -16.35 5.54
N ASN A 135 3.48 -15.23 5.02
CA ASN A 135 2.94 -14.60 3.82
C ASN A 135 3.32 -15.36 2.54
N GLU A 136 2.39 -15.45 1.59
CA GLU A 136 2.62 -16.10 0.29
C GLU A 136 3.39 -15.20 -0.70
N GLU A 137 3.20 -13.89 -0.59
CA GLU A 137 3.72 -12.92 -1.55
C GLU A 137 4.11 -11.62 -0.85
N THR A 138 5.21 -11.03 -1.31
CA THR A 138 5.62 -9.67 -0.92
C THR A 138 5.78 -8.81 -2.16
N VAL A 139 5.22 -7.59 -2.11
CA VAL A 139 5.27 -6.60 -3.19
C VAL A 139 5.83 -5.30 -2.65
N THR A 140 6.93 -4.82 -3.18
CA THR A 140 7.48 -3.50 -2.82
C THR A 140 6.72 -2.40 -3.55
N VAL A 141 6.07 -1.53 -2.81
CA VAL A 141 5.29 -0.39 -3.33
C VAL A 141 6.11 0.90 -3.31
N GLY A 142 6.80 1.16 -2.21
CA GLY A 142 7.69 2.31 -2.06
C GLY A 142 8.95 1.91 -1.29
N LYS A 143 10.14 2.25 -1.79
CA LYS A 143 11.37 1.98 -1.06
C LYS A 143 11.63 3.07 -0.02
N GLY A 144 11.69 2.69 1.25
CA GLY A 144 12.01 3.58 2.36
C GLY A 144 10.87 4.50 2.79
N ALA A 145 9.67 4.22 2.33
CA ALA A 145 8.44 4.88 2.74
C ALA A 145 7.47 3.83 3.27
N SER A 146 6.86 4.03 4.43
CA SER A 146 5.94 3.07 5.04
C SER A 146 4.58 3.04 4.33
N ALA A 147 3.88 1.91 4.40
CA ALA A 147 2.52 1.72 3.87
C ALA A 147 1.50 1.84 5.02
N ASP A 148 1.11 3.07 5.33
CA ASP A 148 0.37 3.42 6.55
C ASP A 148 -1.12 3.14 6.46
N VAL A 149 -1.70 3.27 5.27
CA VAL A 149 -3.13 3.06 5.09
C VAL A 149 -3.44 2.38 3.77
N LEU A 150 -4.38 1.44 3.80
CA LEU A 150 -4.85 0.65 2.67
C LEU A 150 -6.34 0.86 2.46
N ALA A 151 -6.74 1.11 1.21
CA ALA A 151 -8.15 1.19 0.84
C ALA A 151 -8.44 0.48 -0.47
N MET A 152 -9.48 -0.36 -0.48
CA MET A 152 -9.97 -0.96 -1.71
C MET A 152 -10.57 0.11 -2.61
N VAL A 153 -10.15 0.13 -3.87
CA VAL A 153 -10.80 0.93 -4.89
C VAL A 153 -12.14 0.27 -5.23
N PRO A 154 -13.27 1.02 -5.17
CA PRO A 154 -14.58 0.47 -5.48
C PRO A 154 -14.67 -0.10 -6.90
N GLU A 155 -15.53 -1.09 -7.08
CA GLU A 155 -15.84 -1.61 -8.41
C GLU A 155 -16.44 -0.50 -9.29
N GLY A 156 -15.95 -0.38 -10.53
CA GLY A 156 -16.36 0.67 -11.47
C GLY A 156 -15.50 1.92 -11.43
N VAL A 157 -14.60 2.06 -10.46
CA VAL A 157 -13.57 3.10 -10.43
C VAL A 157 -12.26 2.51 -10.95
N GLY A 158 -11.69 3.15 -11.97
CA GLY A 158 -10.48 2.64 -12.61
C GLY A 158 -10.72 1.38 -13.45
N LYS A 159 -9.63 0.70 -13.80
CA LYS A 159 -9.66 -0.53 -14.61
C LYS A 159 -9.25 -1.74 -13.77
N GLY A 160 -10.24 -2.56 -13.44
CA GLY A 160 -10.03 -3.80 -12.68
C GLY A 160 -9.96 -3.57 -11.16
N ARG A 161 -9.53 -4.61 -10.46
CA ARG A 161 -9.45 -4.57 -9.00
C ARG A 161 -8.13 -3.96 -8.55
N MET A 162 -8.23 -2.89 -7.80
CA MET A 162 -7.08 -2.12 -7.34
C MET A 162 -7.15 -1.86 -5.84
N LEU A 163 -5.98 -1.77 -5.26
CA LEU A 163 -5.76 -1.31 -3.88
C LEU A 163 -5.06 0.04 -3.94
N ALA A 164 -5.56 1.02 -3.24
CA ALA A 164 -4.89 2.29 -3.00
C ALA A 164 -4.08 2.17 -1.70
N VAL A 165 -2.83 2.61 -1.74
CA VAL A 165 -1.84 2.52 -0.66
C VAL A 165 -1.37 3.93 -0.34
N GLY A 166 -1.74 4.45 0.83
CA GLY A 166 -1.22 5.71 1.34
C GLY A 166 0.10 5.49 2.06
N MET A 167 1.08 6.29 1.69
CA MET A 167 2.46 6.15 2.18
C MET A 167 2.85 7.36 3.04
N ASP A 168 3.87 7.20 3.87
CA ASP A 168 4.42 8.27 4.72
C ASP A 168 5.17 9.36 3.92
N ASP A 169 5.53 9.08 2.65
CA ASP A 169 6.11 10.06 1.73
C ASP A 169 5.06 11.00 1.07
N GLY A 170 3.83 10.98 1.56
CA GLY A 170 2.72 11.79 1.07
C GLY A 170 2.13 11.35 -0.26
N VAL A 171 2.52 10.17 -0.77
CA VAL A 171 2.05 9.66 -2.06
C VAL A 171 1.04 8.53 -1.85
N VAL A 172 -0.02 8.53 -2.64
CA VAL A 172 -0.92 7.38 -2.79
C VAL A 172 -0.53 6.62 -4.04
N ARG A 173 -0.13 5.36 -3.87
CA ARG A 173 0.22 4.44 -4.96
C ARG A 173 -0.86 3.40 -5.15
N PHE A 174 -0.94 2.84 -6.35
CA PHE A 174 -1.99 1.88 -6.69
C PHE A 174 -1.40 0.52 -7.03
N VAL A 175 -2.03 -0.53 -6.52
CA VAL A 175 -1.62 -1.91 -6.74
C VAL A 175 -2.78 -2.69 -7.36
N GLY A 176 -2.55 -3.26 -8.54
CA GLY A 176 -3.51 -4.14 -9.20
C GLY A 176 -3.54 -5.51 -8.55
N MET A 177 -4.74 -5.96 -8.15
CA MET A 177 -4.98 -7.21 -7.43
C MET A 177 -5.62 -8.30 -8.29
N GLY A 178 -6.09 -7.97 -9.51
CA GLY A 178 -6.85 -8.90 -10.37
C GLY A 178 -6.04 -9.95 -11.12
N GLY A 179 -4.74 -10.09 -10.85
CA GLY A 179 -3.85 -11.04 -11.53
C GLY A 179 -3.41 -12.21 -10.63
N LYS A 180 -2.56 -13.09 -11.19
CA LYS A 180 -1.94 -14.17 -10.39
C LYS A 180 -1.04 -13.63 -9.27
N ARG A 181 -0.49 -12.45 -9.47
CA ARG A 181 0.33 -11.73 -8.50
C ARG A 181 -0.11 -10.28 -8.43
N ALA A 182 0.01 -9.68 -7.27
CA ALA A 182 -0.17 -8.26 -7.07
C ALA A 182 0.91 -7.47 -7.83
N LYS A 183 0.53 -6.33 -8.43
CA LYS A 183 1.44 -5.53 -9.26
C LYS A 183 1.24 -4.05 -9.00
N VAL A 184 2.32 -3.34 -8.67
CA VAL A 184 2.31 -1.88 -8.57
C VAL A 184 1.98 -1.28 -9.94
N LEU A 185 1.03 -0.38 -9.98
CA LEU A 185 0.61 0.33 -11.19
C LEU A 185 1.51 1.56 -11.40
N GLY A 186 1.62 1.99 -12.64
CA GLY A 186 2.55 3.06 -13.03
C GLY A 186 2.00 4.47 -12.81
N PHE A 187 0.91 4.63 -12.04
CA PHE A 187 0.35 5.93 -11.70
C PHE A 187 0.23 6.09 -10.18
N GLU A 188 0.36 7.31 -9.74
CA GLU A 188 0.29 7.70 -8.33
C GLU A 188 -0.32 9.09 -8.21
N VAL A 189 -0.79 9.45 -7.02
CA VAL A 189 -1.24 10.81 -6.70
C VAL A 189 -0.51 11.30 -5.46
N ARG A 190 -0.15 12.58 -5.45
CA ARG A 190 0.57 13.21 -4.36
C ARG A 190 -0.38 14.00 -3.47
N HIS A 191 -0.56 13.51 -2.26
CA HIS A 191 -1.34 14.19 -1.24
C HIS A 191 -0.59 15.41 -0.70
N ASP A 192 0.67 15.22 -0.32
CA ASP A 192 1.51 16.28 0.23
C ASP A 192 2.98 16.00 -0.07
N ASP A 193 3.83 17.01 0.09
CA ASP A 193 5.29 16.88 -0.11
C ASP A 193 6.05 16.62 1.21
N VAL A 194 5.39 16.80 2.35
CA VAL A 194 6.01 16.72 3.69
C VAL A 194 5.26 15.74 4.59
N GLU A 195 3.93 15.79 4.58
CA GLU A 195 3.08 15.00 5.46
C GLU A 195 2.67 13.67 4.82
N GLY A 196 2.75 12.58 5.58
CA GLY A 196 2.30 11.25 5.16
C GLY A 196 0.79 11.16 5.00
N VAL A 197 0.34 10.17 4.25
CA VAL A 197 -1.08 9.84 4.07
C VAL A 197 -1.54 8.94 5.20
N LEU A 198 -2.26 9.50 6.17
CA LEU A 198 -2.75 8.78 7.36
C LEU A 198 -4.19 8.29 7.22
N GLY A 199 -4.94 8.82 6.28
CA GLY A 199 -6.32 8.44 6.02
C GLY A 199 -6.57 8.29 4.53
N LEU A 200 -7.27 7.22 4.13
CA LEU A 200 -7.61 6.94 2.75
C LEU A 200 -8.97 6.24 2.69
N GLY A 201 -9.81 6.66 1.79
CA GLY A 201 -11.11 6.04 1.61
C GLY A 201 -11.79 6.48 0.31
N PHE A 202 -12.92 5.85 0.02
CA PHE A 202 -13.74 6.18 -1.15
C PHE A 202 -15.16 6.49 -0.72
N GLU A 203 -15.74 7.53 -1.29
CA GLU A 203 -17.16 7.81 -1.11
C GLU A 203 -18.04 6.95 -2.04
N VAL A 204 -19.34 6.98 -1.83
CA VAL A 204 -20.32 6.21 -2.62
C VAL A 204 -20.28 6.59 -4.11
N GLY A 205 -19.87 7.82 -4.45
CA GLY A 205 -19.70 8.29 -5.84
C GLY A 205 -18.40 7.84 -6.49
N GLY A 206 -17.53 7.12 -5.78
CA GLY A 206 -16.26 6.61 -6.29
C GLY A 206 -15.10 7.61 -6.21
N ARG A 207 -15.31 8.83 -5.67
CA ARG A 207 -14.22 9.76 -5.42
C ARG A 207 -13.38 9.28 -4.25
N MET A 208 -12.06 9.38 -4.40
CA MET A 208 -11.12 9.04 -3.34
C MET A 208 -10.91 10.24 -2.43
N CYS A 209 -10.89 10.00 -1.13
CA CYS A 209 -10.49 10.98 -0.12
C CYS A 209 -9.18 10.55 0.49
N SER A 210 -8.21 11.45 0.58
CA SER A 210 -6.95 11.24 1.31
C SER A 210 -6.77 12.30 2.37
N GLY A 211 -6.26 11.92 3.53
CA GLY A 211 -6.00 12.78 4.66
C GLY A 211 -4.59 12.60 5.19
N GLY A 212 -3.92 13.70 5.53
CA GLY A 212 -2.61 13.74 6.14
C GLY A 212 -2.31 15.13 6.67
N GLY A 213 -1.59 15.23 7.78
CA GLY A 213 -1.38 16.50 8.46
C GLY A 213 -2.70 17.20 8.80
N ALA A 214 -2.86 18.43 8.36
CA ALA A 214 -4.06 19.24 8.57
C ALA A 214 -4.97 19.32 7.31
N VAL A 215 -4.73 18.51 6.29
CA VAL A 215 -5.36 18.61 4.97
C VAL A 215 -6.14 17.34 4.64
N VAL A 216 -7.32 17.51 4.03
CA VAL A 216 -8.06 16.45 3.36
C VAL A 216 -8.23 16.84 1.89
N LYS A 217 -7.84 15.93 1.00
CA LYS A 217 -8.00 16.13 -0.45
C LYS A 217 -9.01 15.13 -1.02
N VAL A 218 -9.81 15.60 -1.96
CA VAL A 218 -10.75 14.78 -2.73
C VAL A 218 -10.26 14.64 -4.16
N TRP A 219 -10.28 13.43 -4.67
CA TRP A 219 -9.74 13.07 -5.98
C TRP A 219 -10.84 12.47 -6.83
N GLU A 220 -10.95 12.95 -8.04
CA GLU A 220 -11.90 12.42 -9.02
C GLU A 220 -11.19 11.66 -10.12
N GLU A 221 -11.77 10.56 -10.58
CA GLU A 221 -11.21 9.80 -11.70
C GLU A 221 -11.32 10.65 -12.97
N SER A 222 -10.17 10.96 -13.58
CA SER A 222 -10.12 11.60 -14.89
C SER A 222 -10.19 10.55 -15.97
N LEU A 223 -11.31 10.48 -16.67
CA LEU A 223 -11.41 9.74 -17.93
C LEU A 223 -10.57 10.50 -18.96
N ALA A 224 -9.43 9.95 -19.35
CA ALA A 224 -8.68 10.46 -20.48
C ALA A 224 -9.57 10.31 -21.71
N SER A 225 -10.25 11.40 -22.09
CA SER A 225 -10.96 11.50 -23.34
C SER A 225 -9.93 11.27 -24.46
N GLY A 226 -10.06 10.16 -25.17
CA GLY A 226 -9.33 9.91 -26.41
C GLY A 226 -9.76 10.91 -27.47
N GLY A 227 -9.07 12.04 -27.51
CA GLY A 227 -9.30 13.09 -28.50
C GLY A 227 -8.04 13.95 -28.54
N GLY A 228 -7.21 13.73 -29.54
CA GLY A 228 -6.10 14.61 -29.83
C GLY A 228 -6.61 16.02 -30.06
N VAL A 229 -6.08 16.97 -29.34
CA VAL A 229 -6.11 18.37 -29.75
C VAL A 229 -4.73 18.94 -29.45
N GLY A 230 -4.21 19.55 -30.47
CA GLY A 230 -3.06 20.32 -30.66
C GLY A 230 -2.41 20.95 -29.45
N ALA A 231 -1.12 20.74 -29.39
CA ALA A 231 -0.23 21.63 -28.70
C ALA A 231 -0.47 23.05 -29.24
N GLU A 232 -0.99 23.92 -28.44
CA GLU A 232 -0.76 25.34 -28.64
C GLU A 232 0.68 25.57 -28.21
N GLU A 233 1.55 25.68 -29.23
CA GLU A 233 2.90 26.20 -29.08
C GLU A 233 2.77 27.68 -28.71
N GLU A 234 2.97 28.01 -27.44
CA GLU A 234 3.28 29.38 -27.05
C GLU A 234 4.67 29.69 -27.57
N GLU A 235 4.73 30.43 -28.71
CA GLU A 235 5.93 31.03 -29.21
C GLU A 235 6.45 32.05 -28.20
N GLU A 236 7.43 31.67 -27.38
CA GLU A 236 8.29 32.63 -26.68
C GLU A 236 9.25 33.25 -27.73
N GLU A 237 9.02 34.51 -28.04
CA GLU A 237 9.93 35.35 -28.83
C GLU A 237 11.24 35.53 -28.06
N ASP A 238 12.25 34.74 -28.41
CA ASP A 238 13.63 34.96 -27.96
C ASP A 238 14.25 36.14 -28.71
N ILE A 239 14.42 37.24 -28.00
CA ILE A 239 15.18 38.40 -28.44
C ILE A 239 16.64 38.04 -28.53
N ALA A 240 17.12 37.83 -29.71
CA ALA A 240 18.53 37.58 -30.05
C ALA A 240 19.41 38.81 -29.72
N VAL A 241 20.26 38.70 -28.75
CA VAL A 241 21.43 39.57 -28.59
C VAL A 241 22.67 38.87 -29.17
N ARG A 242 23.13 39.41 -30.26
CA ARG A 242 24.27 39.01 -31.06
C ARG A 242 25.58 39.50 -30.40
N GLY A 243 26.40 38.59 -29.94
CA GLY A 243 27.78 38.88 -29.49
C GLY A 243 28.78 37.93 -30.13
N LYS A 244 29.48 38.43 -31.12
CA LYS A 244 30.52 37.78 -31.95
C LYS A 244 31.88 38.08 -31.33
N LEU A 245 32.79 37.07 -31.35
CA LEU A 245 34.29 37.12 -31.29
C LEU A 245 34.78 35.92 -30.46
N GLY A 246 35.69 35.06 -30.81
CA GLY A 246 36.70 34.99 -31.85
C GLY A 246 37.77 34.01 -31.39
N ASN A 247 38.12 33.09 -32.20
CA ASN A 247 39.45 32.57 -32.54
C ASN A 247 40.45 32.04 -31.49
N GLY A 248 41.07 30.89 -31.85
CA GLY A 248 42.39 30.41 -31.39
C GLY A 248 42.34 28.91 -31.04
N SER A 249 42.62 27.94 -31.95
CA SER A 249 43.97 27.39 -32.35
C SER A 249 44.82 26.97 -31.14
N ASP A 250 45.16 25.74 -31.01
CA ASP A 250 46.17 24.87 -31.55
C ASP A 250 46.46 23.69 -30.62
N SER A 251 46.59 22.50 -31.24
CA SER A 251 47.67 21.50 -31.24
C SER A 251 48.41 21.22 -29.90
N ASP A 252 48.62 19.99 -29.46
CA ASP A 252 49.71 19.10 -29.90
C ASP A 252 49.79 17.84 -29.03
N GLU A 253 49.94 16.74 -29.61
CA GLU A 253 50.82 15.58 -29.58
C GLU A 253 51.50 15.16 -28.26
N GLY A 254 51.66 13.82 -28.17
CA GLY A 254 52.73 13.14 -27.45
C GLY A 254 52.21 11.87 -26.72
N GLU A 255 52.19 10.74 -27.32
CA GLU A 255 53.20 9.65 -27.45
C GLU A 255 53.55 8.93 -26.15
N ASP A 256 53.35 7.62 -26.26
CA ASP A 256 54.14 6.48 -25.81
C ASP A 256 54.43 6.23 -24.32
N ASP A 257 54.17 5.02 -23.83
CA ASP A 257 55.22 4.02 -23.55
C ASP A 257 54.66 2.65 -23.12
N ASP A 258 55.39 1.66 -23.52
CA ASP A 258 55.24 0.25 -23.49
C ASP A 258 55.34 -0.39 -22.09
N GLY A 259 54.77 -1.58 -21.95
CA GLY A 259 55.02 -2.42 -20.79
C GLY A 259 54.48 -3.84 -20.93
N ASP A 260 55.26 -4.72 -21.54
CA ASP A 260 55.16 -6.17 -21.67
C ASP A 260 54.84 -6.92 -20.36
N GLY A 261 54.14 -8.03 -20.49
CA GLY A 261 54.00 -9.01 -19.41
C GLY A 261 53.20 -10.24 -19.77
N ASP A 262 53.78 -11.11 -20.52
CA ASP A 262 53.47 -12.45 -20.95
C ASP A 262 53.01 -13.40 -19.79
N VAL A 263 52.10 -14.33 -20.02
CA VAL A 263 52.15 -15.81 -20.04
C VAL A 263 50.77 -16.47 -19.85
N SER A 264 50.34 -17.12 -20.94
CA SER A 264 50.00 -18.54 -21.06
C SER A 264 48.79 -19.15 -20.33
N SER A 265 47.98 -19.68 -21.19
CA SER A 265 47.41 -21.03 -21.34
C SER A 265 45.98 -21.26 -20.85
N GLY A 266 45.21 -21.87 -21.75
CA GLY A 266 44.11 -22.76 -21.43
C GLY A 266 42.84 -22.58 -22.21
N GLU A 267 42.76 -23.26 -23.31
CA GLU A 267 41.59 -23.43 -24.17
C GLU A 267 40.34 -23.87 -23.41
N GLU A 268 39.16 -23.30 -23.78
CA GLU A 268 38.05 -24.07 -24.31
C GLU A 268 36.93 -23.14 -24.80
N LYS A 269 36.58 -23.26 -26.08
CA LYS A 269 35.48 -22.55 -26.75
C LYS A 269 34.18 -23.34 -26.60
N PRO A 270 33.08 -22.78 -26.08
CA PRO A 270 31.78 -23.38 -26.29
C PRO A 270 31.11 -22.84 -27.57
N ARG A 271 30.54 -23.75 -28.29
CA ARG A 271 29.90 -23.65 -29.60
C ARG A 271 28.69 -22.73 -29.60
N LYS A 272 28.62 -21.85 -30.59
CA LYS A 272 27.46 -21.01 -30.94
C LYS A 272 26.24 -21.86 -31.32
N ARG A 273 25.17 -21.81 -30.51
CA ARG A 273 23.84 -22.33 -30.87
C ARG A 273 23.10 -21.28 -31.72
N LYS A 274 22.73 -21.65 -32.96
CA LYS A 274 21.89 -20.90 -33.89
C LYS A 274 20.52 -20.66 -33.26
N LYS A 275 20.16 -19.39 -33.03
CA LYS A 275 18.78 -18.98 -32.70
C LYS A 275 17.90 -19.08 -33.96
N ARG A 276 16.90 -19.96 -33.93
CA ARG A 276 15.77 -19.98 -34.89
C ARG A 276 14.95 -18.72 -34.71
N LYS A 277 14.82 -17.91 -35.77
CA LYS A 277 13.84 -16.83 -35.87
C LYS A 277 12.44 -17.43 -35.90
N ARG A 278 11.65 -17.19 -34.87
CA ARG A 278 10.20 -17.40 -34.89
C ARG A 278 9.54 -16.11 -35.36
N ASN A 279 8.84 -16.20 -36.48
CA ASN A 279 7.95 -15.19 -36.99
C ASN A 279 6.88 -14.84 -35.95
N LYS A 280 6.84 -13.60 -35.51
CA LYS A 280 5.85 -13.07 -34.60
C LYS A 280 4.77 -12.37 -35.41
N GLY A 281 3.61 -12.98 -35.51
CA GLY A 281 2.42 -12.37 -36.04
C GLY A 281 2.12 -11.06 -35.31
N LYS A 282 1.86 -10.01 -36.02
CA LYS A 282 1.31 -8.75 -35.56
C LYS A 282 -0.11 -9.00 -35.07
N SER A 283 -0.34 -8.99 -33.75
CA SER A 283 -1.65 -8.68 -33.23
C SER A 283 -1.64 -7.18 -32.87
N ASN A 284 -2.53 -6.43 -33.52
CA ASN A 284 -2.90 -5.08 -33.13
C ASN A 284 -3.57 -5.18 -31.77
N GLY A 285 -2.82 -4.93 -30.67
CA GLY A 285 -3.35 -4.66 -29.36
C GLY A 285 -3.43 -3.14 -29.21
N GLU A 286 -4.64 -2.61 -29.19
CA GLU A 286 -4.90 -1.23 -28.80
C GLU A 286 -4.27 -1.00 -27.43
N ALA A 287 -3.36 -0.05 -27.36
CA ALA A 287 -2.81 0.43 -26.09
C ALA A 287 -3.94 1.12 -25.32
N GLN A 288 -4.48 0.47 -24.31
CA GLN A 288 -5.47 1.06 -23.43
C GLN A 288 -4.77 2.10 -22.54
N GLN A 289 -5.24 3.34 -22.66
CA GLN A 289 -4.77 4.46 -21.85
C GLN A 289 -5.06 4.22 -20.37
N VAL A 290 -4.08 4.56 -19.55
CA VAL A 290 -4.16 4.50 -18.08
C VAL A 290 -5.03 5.66 -17.58
N THR A 291 -6.01 5.36 -16.76
CA THR A 291 -6.79 6.41 -16.05
C THR A 291 -5.94 6.99 -14.92
N ALA A 292 -5.97 8.30 -14.76
CA ALA A 292 -5.31 9.01 -13.67
C ALA A 292 -6.33 9.70 -12.77
N PHE A 293 -6.01 9.87 -11.50
CA PHE A 293 -6.82 10.68 -10.58
C PHE A 293 -6.37 12.15 -10.64
N LYS A 294 -7.33 13.07 -10.67
CA LYS A 294 -7.07 14.53 -10.64
C LYS A 294 -7.60 15.09 -9.31
N GLY A 295 -6.75 15.86 -8.61
CA GLY A 295 -7.16 16.58 -7.41
C GLY A 295 -8.11 17.74 -7.73
N MET A 296 -9.03 18.02 -6.83
CA MET A 296 -9.90 19.20 -6.84
C MET A 296 -9.42 20.08 -5.68
N ASP A 297 -8.98 21.32 -6.02
CA ASP A 297 -8.57 22.36 -5.08
C ASP A 297 -9.80 23.04 -4.48
#